data_0c0503ca2778095c5af9acbb2cdede58
#
_entry.id   0c0503ca2778095c5af9acbb2cdede58
#
_cell.length_a   1.000
_cell.length_b   1.000
_cell.length_c   1.000
_cell.angle_alpha   90.00
_cell.angle_beta   90.00
_cell.angle_gamma   90.00
#
_symmetry.space_group_name_H-M   'P 1'
#
loop_
_entity.id
_entity.type
_entity.pdbx_description
1 polymer ?
#
loop_
_entity_poly.entity_id
_entity_poly.type
_entity_poly.pdbx_seq_one_letter_code
_entity_poly.pdbx_strand_id
1 'polypeptide(L)'
;MSGGTFFSRVAGHLHLRKAGITMSQRIVVALGGNALGNNLTEQYHAVRETAKVIVDLIADGNQVVIAHGNGPQVGMIQKAMAELTRINPEKYVPCPLPVCVAMSQGYIGYDLQRALDEALRDRGIAKPVSTVLTQVEVDPEDPAFQHPTKPIGSFMTQQEAEALAAQGCAVMEDAGRGYRKVVASPQPKAIVELAAVRALTEAGQVVVACGGGGIPVCRAENRRLQGAEAVIDKDFAAELLAESLDADLLIILTAVEKVAIRFRQPGETWLSELTPEEAEVYIAAGEFGAGSMLPKVEAAVRFARSAPGRAALITELQKARAGIAGETGTRIREA
;
A
#
# COMPACT_ATOMS: atom_id res chain seq x y z
N MET A 1 -10.04 -28.34 -25.84
CA MET A 1 -11.42 -28.25 -25.35
C MET A 1 -11.38 -28.03 -23.86
N SER A 2 -11.50 -26.79 -23.40
CA SER A 2 -11.66 -26.44 -21.98
C SER A 2 -12.20 -25.01 -21.88
N GLY A 3 -13.49 -24.86 -22.22
CA GLY A 3 -14.20 -23.58 -22.18
C GLY A 3 -15.43 -23.60 -21.26
N GLY A 4 -15.33 -24.22 -20.06
CA GLY A 4 -16.51 -24.51 -19.24
C GLY A 4 -16.51 -23.90 -17.82
N THR A 5 -15.43 -23.33 -17.33
CA THR A 5 -15.31 -22.97 -15.88
C THR A 5 -15.50 -21.50 -15.56
N PHE A 6 -15.43 -20.60 -16.53
CA PHE A 6 -15.50 -19.15 -16.26
C PHE A 6 -16.92 -18.60 -16.09
N PHE A 7 -17.90 -19.12 -16.83
CA PHE A 7 -19.30 -18.68 -16.75
C PHE A 7 -20.06 -19.14 -15.50
N SER A 8 -19.61 -20.22 -14.85
CA SER A 8 -20.25 -20.75 -13.64
C SER A 8 -20.00 -19.91 -12.38
N ARG A 9 -18.87 -19.20 -12.31
CA ARG A 9 -18.50 -18.40 -11.13
C ARG A 9 -19.31 -17.11 -11.01
N VAL A 10 -19.54 -16.40 -12.11
CA VAL A 10 -20.27 -15.11 -12.11
C VAL A 10 -21.77 -15.31 -11.82
N ALA A 11 -22.38 -16.34 -12.35
CA ALA A 11 -23.80 -16.66 -12.08
C ALA A 11 -24.04 -17.12 -10.63
N GLY A 12 -23.08 -17.84 -10.02
CA GLY A 12 -23.13 -18.25 -8.62
C GLY A 12 -23.06 -17.09 -7.62
N HIS A 13 -22.27 -16.05 -7.93
CA HIS A 13 -22.13 -14.87 -7.08
C HIS A 13 -23.43 -14.06 -6.91
N LEU A 14 -24.24 -13.96 -7.98
CA LEU A 14 -25.49 -13.19 -7.95
C LEU A 14 -26.63 -13.91 -7.19
N HIS A 15 -26.65 -15.23 -7.20
CA HIS A 15 -27.69 -16.02 -6.53
C HIS A 15 -27.46 -16.20 -5.02
N LEU A 16 -26.21 -16.26 -4.56
CA LEU A 16 -25.87 -16.49 -3.16
C LEU A 16 -26.00 -15.24 -2.28
N ARG A 17 -25.88 -14.04 -2.85
CA ARG A 17 -26.16 -12.77 -2.13
C ARG A 17 -27.61 -12.67 -1.62
N LYS A 18 -28.57 -13.38 -2.25
CA LYS A 18 -29.97 -13.41 -1.82
C LYS A 18 -30.23 -14.37 -0.66
N ALA A 19 -29.29 -15.25 -0.32
CA ALA A 19 -29.44 -16.27 0.73
C ALA A 19 -28.70 -15.98 2.03
N GLY A 20 -28.11 -14.76 2.20
CA GLY A 20 -27.37 -14.40 3.43
C GLY A 20 -26.02 -15.13 3.60
N ILE A 21 -25.55 -15.86 2.63
CA ILE A 21 -24.24 -16.55 2.65
C ILE A 21 -23.22 -15.57 2.07
N THR A 22 -22.42 -14.96 2.92
CA THR A 22 -21.25 -14.16 2.49
C THR A 22 -20.22 -15.14 1.93
N MET A 23 -19.96 -15.09 0.61
CA MET A 23 -18.88 -15.86 0.00
C MET A 23 -17.54 -15.31 0.50
N SER A 24 -16.60 -16.21 0.83
CA SER A 24 -15.23 -15.86 1.15
C SER A 24 -14.62 -15.05 -0.02
N GLN A 25 -14.18 -13.83 0.27
CA GLN A 25 -13.52 -12.97 -0.69
C GLN A 25 -12.01 -13.01 -0.49
N ARG A 26 -11.25 -12.84 -1.58
CA ARG A 26 -9.83 -12.51 -1.51
C ARG A 26 -9.70 -10.99 -1.46
N ILE A 27 -9.15 -10.49 -0.38
CA ILE A 27 -9.03 -9.06 -0.09
C ILE A 27 -7.54 -8.70 -0.01
N VAL A 28 -7.13 -7.68 -0.75
CA VAL A 28 -5.84 -7.02 -0.51
C VAL A 28 -6.10 -5.74 0.26
N VAL A 29 -5.36 -5.56 1.37
CA VAL A 29 -5.47 -4.39 2.24
C VAL A 29 -4.20 -3.57 2.17
N ALA A 30 -4.29 -2.32 1.73
CA ALA A 30 -3.20 -1.35 1.71
C ALA A 30 -3.21 -0.51 3.00
N LEU A 31 -2.24 -0.73 3.89
CA LEU A 31 -2.10 0.00 5.16
C LEU A 31 -1.38 1.33 4.96
N GLY A 32 -2.02 2.43 5.33
CA GLY A 32 -1.42 3.78 5.36
C GLY A 32 -0.53 4.03 6.57
N GLY A 33 0.14 5.19 6.61
CA GLY A 33 0.99 5.58 7.75
C GLY A 33 0.28 5.61 9.09
N ASN A 34 -1.01 5.96 9.12
CA ASN A 34 -1.83 5.97 10.35
C ASN A 34 -1.99 4.59 10.98
N ALA A 35 -1.89 3.52 10.18
CA ALA A 35 -1.96 2.15 10.66
C ALA A 35 -0.63 1.62 11.22
N LEU A 36 0.46 2.41 11.08
CA LEU A 36 1.82 1.97 11.38
C LEU A 36 2.55 2.87 12.40
N GLY A 37 2.07 4.11 12.66
CA GLY A 37 2.79 5.07 13.49
C GLY A 37 4.05 5.63 12.83
N ASN A 38 4.69 6.60 13.51
CA ASN A 38 5.85 7.35 12.98
C ASN A 38 7.18 6.98 13.65
N ASN A 39 7.14 6.25 14.76
CA ASN A 39 8.31 5.79 15.53
C ASN A 39 8.04 4.41 16.14
N LEU A 40 9.06 3.82 16.76
CA LEU A 40 9.00 2.47 17.34
C LEU A 40 7.86 2.28 18.34
N THR A 41 7.65 3.24 19.23
CA THR A 41 6.61 3.15 20.26
C THR A 41 5.22 3.28 19.67
N GLU A 42 5.02 4.25 18.81
CA GLU A 42 3.75 4.44 18.09
C GLU A 42 3.43 3.21 17.23
N GLN A 43 4.42 2.68 16.50
CA GLN A 43 4.25 1.50 15.65
C GLN A 43 3.81 0.29 16.45
N TYR A 44 4.43 0.04 17.61
CA TYR A 44 4.06 -1.07 18.48
C TYR A 44 2.57 -1.05 18.87
N HIS A 45 2.01 0.13 19.14
CA HIS A 45 0.59 0.28 19.46
C HIS A 45 -0.29 0.25 18.21
N ALA A 46 0.10 0.94 17.16
CA ALA A 46 -0.69 1.06 15.92
C ALA A 46 -0.89 -0.30 15.23
N VAL A 47 0.16 -1.13 15.14
CA VAL A 47 0.04 -2.45 14.48
C VAL A 47 -0.87 -3.41 15.27
N ARG A 48 -0.97 -3.28 16.58
CA ARG A 48 -1.88 -4.09 17.41
C ARG A 48 -3.34 -3.70 17.17
N GLU A 49 -3.63 -2.43 17.08
CA GLU A 49 -5.00 -1.97 16.73
C GLU A 49 -5.34 -2.35 15.28
N THR A 50 -4.38 -2.22 14.37
CA THR A 50 -4.53 -2.67 12.97
C THR A 50 -4.81 -4.17 12.89
N ALA A 51 -4.07 -4.99 13.65
CA ALA A 51 -4.24 -6.43 13.66
C ALA A 51 -5.65 -6.86 14.09
N LYS A 52 -6.25 -6.19 15.08
CA LYS A 52 -7.64 -6.48 15.52
C LYS A 52 -8.64 -6.30 14.37
N VAL A 53 -8.52 -5.20 13.62
CA VAL A 53 -9.40 -4.92 12.46
C VAL A 53 -9.20 -5.93 11.35
N ILE A 54 -7.94 -6.27 11.04
CA ILE A 54 -7.63 -7.27 9.99
C ILE A 54 -8.14 -8.66 10.40
N VAL A 55 -8.02 -9.03 11.67
CA VAL A 55 -8.51 -10.33 12.17
C VAL A 55 -10.05 -10.39 12.15
N ASP A 56 -10.76 -9.27 12.31
CA ASP A 56 -12.21 -9.24 12.09
C ASP A 56 -12.58 -9.61 10.64
N LEU A 57 -11.83 -9.10 9.65
CA LEU A 57 -12.03 -9.46 8.24
C LEU A 57 -11.76 -10.96 7.98
N ILE A 58 -10.74 -11.51 8.64
CA ILE A 58 -10.37 -12.92 8.53
C ILE A 58 -11.44 -13.80 9.19
N ALA A 59 -11.97 -13.39 10.35
CA ALA A 59 -13.03 -14.08 11.06
C ALA A 59 -14.34 -14.15 10.26
N ASP A 60 -14.61 -13.15 9.43
CA ASP A 60 -15.72 -13.15 8.48
C ASP A 60 -15.51 -14.12 7.29
N GLY A 61 -14.42 -14.90 7.28
CA GLY A 61 -14.14 -15.96 6.31
C GLY A 61 -13.30 -15.53 5.10
N ASN A 62 -12.80 -14.30 5.07
CA ASN A 62 -12.03 -13.80 3.93
C ASN A 62 -10.58 -14.30 3.92
N GLN A 63 -10.00 -14.37 2.72
CA GLN A 63 -8.56 -14.48 2.51
C GLN A 63 -7.97 -13.07 2.47
N VAL A 64 -7.02 -12.77 3.36
CA VAL A 64 -6.46 -11.41 3.46
C VAL A 64 -4.97 -11.42 3.16
N VAL A 65 -4.57 -10.54 2.23
CA VAL A 65 -3.17 -10.21 1.93
C VAL A 65 -2.97 -8.73 2.27
N ILE A 66 -1.85 -8.40 2.89
CA ILE A 66 -1.59 -7.07 3.44
C ILE A 66 -0.40 -6.46 2.74
N ALA A 67 -0.57 -5.27 2.18
CA ALA A 67 0.51 -4.38 1.77
C ALA A 67 0.57 -3.18 2.72
N HIS A 68 1.75 -2.61 2.93
CA HIS A 68 1.91 -1.48 3.84
C HIS A 68 2.87 -0.42 3.30
N GLY A 69 2.72 0.82 3.76
CA GLY A 69 3.69 1.89 3.54
C GLY A 69 4.91 1.77 4.47
N ASN A 70 5.92 2.62 4.24
CA ASN A 70 7.14 2.65 5.05
C ASN A 70 7.76 4.06 5.17
N GLY A 71 7.08 5.10 4.71
CA GLY A 71 7.68 6.44 4.54
C GLY A 71 8.50 6.96 5.73
N PRO A 72 7.98 7.00 6.96
CA PRO A 72 8.77 7.38 8.14
C PRO A 72 9.92 6.42 8.42
N GLN A 73 9.69 5.11 8.33
CA GLN A 73 10.63 4.06 8.70
C GLN A 73 11.81 3.98 7.74
N VAL A 74 11.58 4.00 6.43
CA VAL A 74 12.65 3.96 5.43
C VAL A 74 13.55 5.19 5.51
N GLY A 75 12.95 6.37 5.76
CA GLY A 75 13.72 7.60 5.94
C GLY A 75 14.55 7.60 7.23
N MET A 76 14.02 7.05 8.33
CA MET A 76 14.76 6.87 9.58
C MET A 76 15.97 5.93 9.36
N ILE A 77 15.76 4.79 8.71
CA ILE A 77 16.82 3.83 8.40
C ILE A 77 17.88 4.47 7.52
N GLN A 78 17.47 5.15 6.43
CA GLN A 78 18.40 5.81 5.52
C GLN A 78 19.25 6.88 6.24
N LYS A 79 18.61 7.70 7.09
CA LYS A 79 19.32 8.72 7.87
C LYS A 79 20.33 8.09 8.84
N ALA A 80 19.94 7.03 9.56
CA ALA A 80 20.84 6.33 10.48
C ALA A 80 22.05 5.72 9.76
N MET A 81 21.83 5.09 8.60
CA MET A 81 22.91 4.51 7.79
C MET A 81 23.83 5.59 7.20
N ALA A 82 23.28 6.73 6.76
CA ALA A 82 24.06 7.86 6.28
C ALA A 82 24.94 8.45 7.38
N GLU A 83 24.41 8.65 8.59
CA GLU A 83 25.17 9.13 9.73
C GLU A 83 26.29 8.18 10.12
N LEU A 84 26.04 6.87 10.10
CA LEU A 84 27.05 5.86 10.37
C LEU A 84 28.22 5.94 9.37
N THR A 85 27.92 6.08 8.08
CA THR A 85 28.92 6.30 7.02
C THR A 85 29.69 7.60 7.23
N ARG A 86 29.01 8.70 7.60
CA ARG A 86 29.64 10.01 7.87
C ARG A 86 30.64 9.95 9.04
N ILE A 87 30.31 9.20 10.10
CA ILE A 87 31.18 9.06 11.29
C ILE A 87 32.44 8.27 10.97
N ASN A 88 32.34 7.20 10.18
CA ASN A 88 33.49 6.38 9.84
C ASN A 88 33.39 5.88 8.39
N PRO A 89 33.76 6.73 7.39
CA PRO A 89 33.66 6.41 5.97
C PRO A 89 34.62 5.32 5.48
N GLU A 90 35.68 5.04 6.24
CA GLU A 90 36.62 3.95 5.91
C GLU A 90 36.03 2.57 6.22
N LYS A 91 35.13 2.51 7.21
CA LYS A 91 34.52 1.26 7.66
C LYS A 91 33.12 1.02 7.08
N TYR A 92 32.34 2.07 6.88
CA TYR A 92 30.95 1.97 6.46
C TYR A 92 30.73 2.66 5.12
N VAL A 93 30.15 1.92 4.20
CA VAL A 93 29.78 2.43 2.85
C VAL A 93 28.34 2.97 2.88
N PRO A 94 27.98 3.89 1.96
CA PRO A 94 26.60 4.34 1.80
C PRO A 94 25.64 3.17 1.58
N CYS A 95 24.52 3.17 2.30
CA CYS A 95 23.50 2.16 2.17
C CYS A 95 22.50 2.55 1.05
N PRO A 96 22.38 1.77 -0.02
CA PRO A 96 21.43 2.04 -1.10
C PRO A 96 19.98 2.06 -0.60
N LEU A 97 19.14 2.89 -1.21
CA LEU A 97 17.74 3.03 -0.79
C LEU A 97 16.94 1.72 -0.89
N PRO A 98 17.09 0.88 -1.91
CA PRO A 98 16.40 -0.42 -1.97
C PRO A 98 16.77 -1.35 -0.80
N VAL A 99 17.99 -1.27 -0.27
CA VAL A 99 18.39 -2.00 0.95
C VAL A 99 17.67 -1.44 2.17
N CYS A 100 17.54 -0.11 2.29
CA CYS A 100 16.74 0.53 3.35
C CYS A 100 15.26 0.13 3.25
N VAL A 101 14.71 0.01 2.04
CA VAL A 101 13.34 -0.50 1.83
C VAL A 101 13.21 -1.94 2.31
N ALA A 102 14.17 -2.82 1.97
CA ALA A 102 14.20 -4.21 2.44
C ALA A 102 14.26 -4.31 3.97
N MET A 103 15.11 -3.50 4.62
CA MET A 103 15.16 -3.41 6.09
C MET A 103 13.82 -2.97 6.68
N SER A 104 13.14 -2.00 6.04
CA SER A 104 11.82 -1.55 6.49
C SER A 104 10.75 -2.61 6.34
N GLN A 105 10.81 -3.45 5.31
CA GLN A 105 9.90 -4.60 5.15
C GLN A 105 10.09 -5.61 6.29
N GLY A 106 11.34 -5.95 6.62
CA GLY A 106 11.64 -6.85 7.73
C GLY A 106 11.16 -6.29 9.06
N TYR A 107 11.42 -5.02 9.33
CA TYR A 107 11.05 -4.35 10.57
C TYR A 107 9.51 -4.25 10.73
N ILE A 108 8.81 -3.66 9.77
CA ILE A 108 7.36 -3.48 9.83
C ILE A 108 6.65 -4.84 9.73
N GLY A 109 7.12 -5.71 8.82
CA GLY A 109 6.58 -7.04 8.64
C GLY A 109 6.68 -7.91 9.89
N TYR A 110 7.80 -7.84 10.62
CA TYR A 110 7.96 -8.50 11.91
C TYR A 110 6.90 -8.05 12.93
N ASP A 111 6.70 -6.74 13.08
CA ASP A 111 5.72 -6.21 14.03
C ASP A 111 4.29 -6.58 13.65
N LEU A 112 3.93 -6.46 12.36
CA LEU A 112 2.61 -6.85 11.85
C LEU A 112 2.37 -8.36 12.01
N GLN A 113 3.33 -9.19 11.61
CA GLN A 113 3.23 -10.64 11.70
C GLN A 113 2.97 -11.08 13.14
N ARG A 114 3.73 -10.54 14.09
CA ARG A 114 3.57 -10.84 15.52
C ARG A 114 2.21 -10.38 16.05
N ALA A 115 1.81 -9.14 15.75
CA ALA A 115 0.53 -8.61 16.23
C ALA A 115 -0.68 -9.36 15.64
N LEU A 116 -0.60 -9.76 14.38
CA LEU A 116 -1.63 -10.57 13.73
C LEU A 116 -1.71 -11.98 14.32
N ASP A 117 -0.56 -12.64 14.55
CA ASP A 117 -0.52 -13.96 15.17
C ASP A 117 -1.10 -13.94 16.59
N GLU A 118 -0.76 -12.92 17.42
CA GLU A 118 -1.34 -12.71 18.73
C GLU A 118 -2.88 -12.54 18.62
N ALA A 119 -3.36 -11.66 17.76
CA ALA A 119 -4.79 -11.37 17.61
C ALA A 119 -5.60 -12.55 17.03
N LEU A 120 -5.01 -13.36 16.14
CA LEU A 120 -5.62 -14.59 15.63
C LEU A 120 -5.77 -15.64 16.73
N ARG A 121 -4.73 -15.83 17.55
CA ARG A 121 -4.77 -16.76 18.70
C ARG A 121 -5.82 -16.35 19.72
N ASP A 122 -5.94 -15.05 20.03
CA ASP A 122 -6.95 -14.52 20.95
C ASP A 122 -8.38 -14.82 20.47
N ARG A 123 -8.59 -14.96 19.15
CA ARG A 123 -9.86 -15.35 18.53
C ARG A 123 -10.01 -16.85 18.30
N GLY A 124 -9.02 -17.67 18.67
CA GLY A 124 -9.01 -19.12 18.42
C GLY A 124 -8.90 -19.48 16.93
N ILE A 125 -8.37 -18.59 16.09
CA ILE A 125 -8.21 -18.79 14.65
C ILE A 125 -6.80 -19.33 14.37
N ALA A 126 -6.71 -20.59 13.93
CA ALA A 126 -5.44 -21.25 13.60
C ALA A 126 -5.03 -20.95 12.15
N LYS A 127 -4.57 -19.74 11.87
CA LYS A 127 -4.01 -19.35 10.56
C LYS A 127 -2.58 -18.84 10.74
N PRO A 128 -1.59 -19.39 10.00
CA PRO A 128 -0.23 -18.86 10.00
C PRO A 128 -0.20 -17.46 9.37
N VAL A 129 0.70 -16.63 9.86
CA VAL A 129 1.01 -15.30 9.27
C VAL A 129 2.43 -15.35 8.74
N SER A 130 2.64 -14.93 7.50
CA SER A 130 3.95 -14.90 6.86
C SER A 130 4.23 -13.54 6.25
N THR A 131 5.43 -13.01 6.50
CA THR A 131 5.94 -11.83 5.81
C THR A 131 6.89 -12.26 4.70
N VAL A 132 6.65 -11.81 3.48
CA VAL A 132 7.49 -12.07 2.32
C VAL A 132 8.25 -10.81 1.96
N LEU A 133 9.59 -10.87 1.98
CA LEU A 133 10.40 -9.82 1.37
C LEU A 133 10.10 -9.81 -0.12
N THR A 134 9.59 -8.68 -0.60
CA THR A 134 9.01 -8.59 -1.93
C THR A 134 9.73 -7.54 -2.75
N GLN A 135 10.29 -7.95 -3.88
CA GLN A 135 10.87 -7.09 -4.91
C GLN A 135 9.80 -6.73 -5.93
N VAL A 136 9.82 -5.48 -6.39
CA VAL A 136 8.89 -4.99 -7.42
C VAL A 136 9.70 -4.36 -8.54
N GLU A 137 9.51 -4.89 -9.75
CA GLU A 137 10.15 -4.37 -10.96
C GLU A 137 9.57 -3.02 -11.35
N VAL A 138 10.45 -2.10 -11.71
CA VAL A 138 10.11 -0.77 -12.22
C VAL A 138 10.86 -0.53 -13.54
N ASP A 139 10.37 0.43 -14.32
CA ASP A 139 11.05 0.87 -15.53
C ASP A 139 12.26 1.74 -15.18
N PRO A 140 13.49 1.42 -15.63
CA PRO A 140 14.63 2.32 -15.45
C PRO A 140 14.47 3.67 -16.16
N GLU A 141 13.62 3.74 -17.19
CA GLU A 141 13.34 4.95 -17.97
C GLU A 141 12.11 5.72 -17.43
N ASP A 142 11.53 5.30 -16.29
CA ASP A 142 10.37 6.00 -15.72
C ASP A 142 10.74 7.47 -15.40
N PRO A 143 9.95 8.45 -15.87
CA PRO A 143 10.18 9.87 -15.64
C PRO A 143 10.33 10.25 -14.15
N ALA A 144 9.79 9.47 -13.23
CA ALA A 144 9.90 9.69 -11.80
C ALA A 144 11.35 9.71 -11.31
N PHE A 145 12.31 9.06 -12.01
CA PHE A 145 13.72 9.13 -11.65
C PHE A 145 14.33 10.51 -11.90
N GLN A 146 13.80 11.26 -12.85
CA GLN A 146 14.22 12.63 -13.14
C GLN A 146 13.41 13.66 -12.32
N HIS A 147 12.22 13.30 -11.86
CA HIS A 147 11.30 14.17 -11.14
C HIS A 147 10.88 13.52 -9.80
N PRO A 148 11.77 13.47 -8.78
CA PRO A 148 11.47 12.87 -7.50
C PRO A 148 10.39 13.67 -6.76
N THR A 149 9.31 12.98 -6.35
CA THR A 149 8.15 13.58 -5.68
C THR A 149 7.71 12.84 -4.42
N LYS A 150 8.24 11.63 -4.15
CA LYS A 150 7.80 10.80 -3.02
C LYS A 150 8.45 11.24 -1.72
N PRO A 151 7.69 11.81 -0.75
CA PRO A 151 8.25 12.22 0.53
C PRO A 151 8.63 11.01 1.39
N ILE A 152 9.84 11.03 1.96
CA ILE A 152 10.33 10.03 2.93
C ILE A 152 10.92 10.72 4.17
N GLY A 153 11.02 9.96 5.27
CA GLY A 153 11.60 10.44 6.53
C GLY A 153 10.71 11.40 7.29
N SER A 154 11.29 12.07 8.27
CA SER A 154 10.63 13.07 9.12
C SER A 154 10.54 14.43 8.44
N PHE A 155 9.62 15.26 8.93
CA PHE A 155 9.59 16.69 8.58
C PHE A 155 10.86 17.39 9.07
N MET A 156 11.26 18.42 8.34
CA MET A 156 12.41 19.26 8.65
C MET A 156 12.04 20.74 8.47
N THR A 157 12.82 21.60 9.10
CA THR A 157 12.73 23.05 8.93
C THR A 157 13.24 23.46 7.55
N GLN A 158 12.92 24.69 7.12
CA GLN A 158 13.44 25.25 5.88
C GLN A 158 14.98 25.25 5.85
N GLN A 159 15.62 25.62 6.94
CA GLN A 159 17.09 25.66 7.03
C GLN A 159 17.72 24.27 6.86
N GLU A 160 17.13 23.24 7.46
CA GLU A 160 17.58 21.85 7.29
C GLU A 160 17.37 21.37 5.84
N ALA A 161 16.25 21.78 5.22
CA ALA A 161 15.96 21.44 3.83
C ALA A 161 16.96 22.09 2.86
N GLU A 162 17.29 23.37 3.06
CA GLU A 162 18.31 24.09 2.28
C GLU A 162 19.69 23.44 2.42
N ALA A 163 20.07 23.05 3.63
CA ALA A 163 21.34 22.35 3.88
C ALA A 163 21.37 20.97 3.19
N LEU A 164 20.26 20.25 3.13
CA LEU A 164 20.14 18.96 2.47
C LEU A 164 20.15 19.12 0.94
N ALA A 165 19.48 20.16 0.43
CA ALA A 165 19.49 20.52 -0.99
C ALA A 165 20.90 20.89 -1.49
N ALA A 166 21.68 21.59 -0.69
CA ALA A 166 23.08 21.91 -1.00
C ALA A 166 23.98 20.66 -1.13
N GLN A 167 23.56 19.53 -0.57
CA GLN A 167 24.21 18.22 -0.72
C GLN A 167 23.70 17.43 -1.94
N GLY A 168 22.86 18.03 -2.79
CA GLY A 168 22.30 17.40 -3.99
C GLY A 168 21.06 16.55 -3.74
N CYS A 169 20.46 16.60 -2.56
CA CYS A 169 19.23 15.89 -2.27
C CYS A 169 18.00 16.69 -2.73
N ALA A 170 17.05 16.03 -3.35
CA ALA A 170 15.76 16.64 -3.65
C ALA A 170 14.93 16.79 -2.35
N VAL A 171 14.35 17.97 -2.17
CA VAL A 171 13.50 18.31 -1.02
C VAL A 171 12.25 19.04 -1.50
N MET A 172 11.16 18.90 -0.78
CA MET A 172 9.88 19.53 -1.12
C MET A 172 9.15 19.94 0.16
N GLU A 173 8.41 21.04 0.06
CA GLU A 173 7.45 21.42 1.10
C GLU A 173 6.25 20.44 1.06
N ASP A 174 5.81 19.98 2.22
CA ASP A 174 4.76 18.97 2.34
C ASP A 174 3.54 19.52 3.10
N ALA A 175 2.64 20.12 2.35
CA ALA A 175 1.29 20.52 2.76
C ALA A 175 1.25 21.42 4.02
N GLY A 176 2.11 22.42 4.11
CA GLY A 176 2.16 23.39 5.21
C GLY A 176 2.74 22.85 6.52
N ARG A 177 3.23 21.60 6.52
CA ARG A 177 3.76 20.93 7.71
C ARG A 177 5.28 21.05 7.86
N GLY A 178 5.96 21.58 6.87
CA GLY A 178 7.42 21.68 6.77
C GLY A 178 7.94 20.97 5.52
N TYR A 179 9.24 20.75 5.48
CA TYR A 179 9.93 20.16 4.32
C TYR A 179 10.23 18.68 4.55
N ARG A 180 10.31 17.94 3.46
CA ARG A 180 10.74 16.53 3.48
C ARG A 180 11.69 16.24 2.32
N LYS A 181 12.60 15.29 2.52
CA LYS A 181 13.34 14.68 1.43
C LYS A 181 12.36 13.97 0.50
N VAL A 182 12.54 14.14 -0.81
CA VAL A 182 11.79 13.40 -1.82
C VAL A 182 12.70 12.50 -2.63
N VAL A 183 12.15 11.37 -3.07
CA VAL A 183 12.84 10.37 -3.90
C VAL A 183 11.97 10.01 -5.10
N ALA A 184 12.56 9.33 -6.08
CA ALA A 184 11.81 8.79 -7.21
C ALA A 184 10.71 7.83 -6.74
N SER A 185 9.56 7.84 -7.42
CA SER A 185 8.46 6.92 -7.16
C SER A 185 7.90 6.39 -8.49
N PRO A 186 8.65 5.49 -9.16
CA PRO A 186 8.26 4.92 -10.43
C PRO A 186 7.05 4.00 -10.29
N GLN A 187 6.35 3.76 -11.41
CA GLN A 187 5.22 2.86 -11.45
C GLN A 187 5.67 1.40 -11.30
N PRO A 188 5.00 0.58 -10.47
CA PRO A 188 5.29 -0.85 -10.36
C PRO A 188 4.86 -1.58 -11.64
N LYS A 189 5.70 -2.53 -12.12
CA LYS A 189 5.43 -3.33 -13.33
C LYS A 189 5.17 -4.80 -13.04
N ALA A 190 5.92 -5.39 -12.13
CA ALA A 190 5.78 -6.82 -11.79
C ALA A 190 6.27 -7.09 -10.37
N ILE A 191 5.66 -8.07 -9.72
CA ILE A 191 6.05 -8.55 -8.39
C ILE A 191 6.89 -9.80 -8.58
N VAL A 192 8.17 -9.77 -8.16
CA VAL A 192 9.11 -10.86 -8.39
C VAL A 192 8.70 -12.12 -7.64
N GLU A 193 8.33 -11.99 -6.37
CA GLU A 193 7.94 -13.11 -5.49
C GLU A 193 6.44 -13.44 -5.56
N LEU A 194 5.72 -13.02 -6.61
CA LEU A 194 4.28 -13.26 -6.76
C LEU A 194 3.89 -14.72 -6.59
N ALA A 195 4.67 -15.65 -7.15
CA ALA A 195 4.40 -17.08 -7.07
C ALA A 195 4.42 -17.58 -5.61
N ALA A 196 5.36 -17.08 -4.79
CA ALA A 196 5.44 -17.41 -3.37
C ALA A 196 4.25 -16.83 -2.59
N VAL A 197 3.92 -15.55 -2.83
CA VAL A 197 2.77 -14.89 -2.21
C VAL A 197 1.47 -15.63 -2.54
N ARG A 198 1.27 -16.01 -3.80
CA ARG A 198 0.10 -16.78 -4.26
C ARG A 198 0.02 -18.14 -3.57
N ALA A 199 1.11 -18.89 -3.52
CA ALA A 199 1.15 -20.21 -2.89
C ALA A 199 0.81 -20.16 -1.39
N LEU A 200 1.34 -19.18 -0.65
CA LEU A 200 1.02 -18.98 0.76
C LEU A 200 -0.46 -18.60 0.96
N THR A 201 -0.98 -17.69 0.11
CA THR A 201 -2.39 -17.27 0.18
C THR A 201 -3.33 -18.44 -0.13
N GLU A 202 -3.02 -19.28 -1.14
CA GLU A 202 -3.80 -20.47 -1.50
C GLU A 202 -3.72 -21.55 -0.42
N ALA A 203 -2.60 -21.63 0.32
CA ALA A 203 -2.47 -22.47 1.50
C ALA A 203 -3.25 -21.93 2.73
N GLY A 204 -4.00 -20.84 2.59
CA GLY A 204 -4.85 -20.27 3.64
C GLY A 204 -4.13 -19.40 4.66
N GLN A 205 -2.87 -19.03 4.41
CA GLN A 205 -2.11 -18.15 5.29
C GLN A 205 -2.54 -16.69 5.13
N VAL A 206 -2.30 -15.89 6.17
CA VAL A 206 -2.33 -14.43 6.09
C VAL A 206 -0.95 -13.98 5.63
N VAL A 207 -0.88 -13.21 4.54
CA VAL A 207 0.40 -12.85 3.93
C VAL A 207 0.61 -11.34 3.99
N VAL A 208 1.77 -10.91 4.47
CA VAL A 208 2.25 -9.52 4.36
C VAL A 208 3.25 -9.46 3.21
N ALA A 209 2.97 -8.68 2.17
CA ALA A 209 3.78 -8.58 0.97
C ALA A 209 3.82 -7.13 0.44
N CYS A 210 4.72 -6.83 -0.48
CA CYS A 210 4.90 -5.50 -1.09
C CYS A 210 5.04 -4.37 -0.06
N GLY A 211 5.66 -4.64 1.09
CA GLY A 211 5.90 -3.63 2.12
C GLY A 211 6.71 -2.45 1.59
N GLY A 212 6.26 -1.22 1.94
CA GLY A 212 6.86 0.01 1.43
C GLY A 212 6.69 0.25 -0.07
N GLY A 213 5.75 -0.46 -0.71
CA GLY A 213 5.58 -0.51 -2.16
C GLY A 213 6.41 -1.58 -2.86
N GLY A 214 7.14 -2.41 -2.10
CA GLY A 214 8.10 -3.38 -2.60
C GLY A 214 9.53 -2.82 -2.71
N ILE A 215 10.52 -3.70 -2.68
CA ILE A 215 11.92 -3.33 -2.92
C ILE A 215 12.05 -3.01 -4.41
N PRO A 216 12.35 -1.75 -4.79
CA PRO A 216 12.40 -1.37 -6.20
C PRO A 216 13.61 -2.00 -6.88
N VAL A 217 13.38 -2.69 -8.01
CA VAL A 217 14.41 -3.30 -8.83
C VAL A 217 14.17 -3.02 -10.30
N CYS A 218 15.25 -2.87 -11.06
CA CYS A 218 15.24 -2.83 -12.52
C CYS A 218 15.81 -4.13 -13.06
N ARG A 219 15.31 -4.60 -14.20
CA ARG A 219 15.86 -5.74 -14.90
C ARG A 219 16.90 -5.25 -15.93
N ALA A 220 18.16 -5.59 -15.69
CA ALA A 220 19.24 -5.29 -16.63
C ALA A 220 19.15 -6.16 -17.90
N GLU A 221 19.90 -5.80 -18.95
CA GLU A 221 19.93 -6.54 -20.23
C GLU A 221 20.29 -8.02 -20.08
N ASN A 222 21.16 -8.35 -19.12
CA ASN A 222 21.53 -9.75 -18.78
C ASN A 222 20.48 -10.47 -17.93
N ARG A 223 19.25 -9.90 -17.78
CA ARG A 223 18.13 -10.38 -16.95
C ARG A 223 18.38 -10.40 -15.45
N ARG A 224 19.49 -9.86 -14.94
CA ARG A 224 19.75 -9.72 -13.53
C ARG A 224 18.94 -8.56 -12.95
N LEU A 225 18.45 -8.74 -11.72
CA LEU A 225 17.80 -7.67 -10.97
C LEU A 225 18.86 -6.79 -10.30
N GLN A 226 18.66 -5.49 -10.41
CA GLN A 226 19.48 -4.46 -9.76
C GLN A 226 18.56 -3.55 -8.95
N GLY A 227 18.95 -3.22 -7.71
CA GLY A 227 18.20 -2.27 -6.91
C GLY A 227 18.11 -0.89 -7.54
N ALA A 228 16.96 -0.27 -7.51
CA ALA A 228 16.70 1.07 -8.00
C ALA A 228 16.61 2.08 -6.85
N GLU A 229 17.21 3.27 -6.99
CA GLU A 229 17.17 4.34 -5.98
C GLU A 229 15.80 5.04 -5.96
N ALA A 230 14.79 4.34 -5.45
CA ALA A 230 13.39 4.74 -5.46
C ALA A 230 12.64 4.23 -4.23
N VAL A 231 11.43 4.75 -4.02
CA VAL A 231 10.41 4.19 -3.13
C VAL A 231 9.08 4.18 -3.88
N ILE A 232 8.60 3.01 -4.23
CA ILE A 232 7.36 2.82 -4.97
C ILE A 232 6.16 3.26 -4.11
N ASP A 233 5.13 3.83 -4.72
CA ASP A 233 3.91 4.14 -3.99
C ASP A 233 3.18 2.84 -3.61
N LYS A 234 2.86 2.71 -2.32
CA LYS A 234 2.21 1.50 -1.78
C LYS A 234 0.83 1.24 -2.35
N ASP A 235 0.10 2.30 -2.74
CA ASP A 235 -1.27 2.16 -3.24
C ASP A 235 -1.26 1.53 -4.64
N PHE A 236 -0.32 1.92 -5.52
CA PHE A 236 -0.10 1.26 -6.81
C PHE A 236 0.50 -0.14 -6.67
N ALA A 237 1.41 -0.37 -5.71
CA ALA A 237 1.94 -1.71 -5.47
C ALA A 237 0.86 -2.67 -4.90
N ALA A 238 -0.03 -2.18 -4.05
CA ALA A 238 -1.16 -2.93 -3.54
C ALA A 238 -2.21 -3.22 -4.62
N GLU A 239 -2.41 -2.27 -5.53
CA GLU A 239 -3.26 -2.45 -6.71
C GLU A 239 -2.71 -3.57 -7.61
N LEU A 240 -1.42 -3.48 -8.00
CA LEU A 240 -0.77 -4.52 -8.78
C LEU A 240 -0.80 -5.90 -8.10
N LEU A 241 -0.63 -5.93 -6.77
CA LEU A 241 -0.72 -7.15 -5.98
C LEU A 241 -2.14 -7.73 -6.01
N ALA A 242 -3.16 -6.89 -5.85
CA ALA A 242 -4.56 -7.27 -5.89
C ALA A 242 -4.97 -7.82 -7.27
N GLU A 243 -4.58 -7.13 -8.32
CA GLU A 243 -4.78 -7.59 -9.69
C GLU A 243 -4.10 -8.93 -9.94
N SER A 244 -2.81 -9.03 -9.58
CA SER A 244 -1.99 -10.23 -9.80
C SER A 244 -2.46 -11.44 -9.00
N LEU A 245 -3.12 -11.25 -7.88
CA LEU A 245 -3.69 -12.33 -7.04
C LEU A 245 -5.15 -12.67 -7.38
N ASP A 246 -5.73 -12.03 -8.38
CA ASP A 246 -7.17 -12.15 -8.69
C ASP A 246 -8.05 -11.86 -7.48
N ALA A 247 -7.73 -10.76 -6.75
CA ALA A 247 -8.50 -10.33 -5.60
C ALA A 247 -9.91 -9.84 -6.00
N ASP A 248 -10.87 -10.08 -5.14
CA ASP A 248 -12.25 -9.59 -5.31
C ASP A 248 -12.39 -8.13 -4.87
N LEU A 249 -11.58 -7.71 -3.89
CA LEU A 249 -11.65 -6.38 -3.28
C LEU A 249 -10.25 -5.86 -2.94
N LEU A 250 -10.00 -4.61 -3.30
CA LEU A 250 -8.88 -3.82 -2.82
C LEU A 250 -9.37 -2.83 -1.76
N ILE A 251 -8.83 -2.88 -0.55
CA ILE A 251 -9.13 -1.92 0.51
C ILE A 251 -7.92 -1.00 0.70
N ILE A 252 -8.12 0.30 0.51
CA ILE A 252 -7.09 1.31 0.75
C ILE A 252 -7.44 2.07 2.03
N LEU A 253 -6.69 1.80 3.09
CA LEU A 253 -6.91 2.42 4.39
C LEU A 253 -6.20 3.77 4.49
N THR A 254 -6.94 4.79 4.92
CA THR A 254 -6.49 6.19 4.99
C THR A 254 -6.94 6.86 6.29
N ALA A 255 -6.70 8.16 6.43
CA ALA A 255 -7.03 8.94 7.63
C ALA A 255 -8.47 9.47 7.66
N VAL A 256 -9.21 9.29 6.57
CA VAL A 256 -10.57 9.81 6.41
C VAL A 256 -11.53 8.67 6.05
N GLU A 257 -12.77 8.81 6.48
CA GLU A 257 -13.79 7.80 6.27
C GLU A 257 -14.18 7.63 4.79
N LYS A 258 -14.23 8.73 4.05
CA LYS A 258 -14.62 8.74 2.63
C LYS A 258 -13.69 9.65 1.83
N VAL A 259 -13.74 9.51 0.52
CA VAL A 259 -13.17 10.47 -0.43
C VAL A 259 -14.07 11.71 -0.50
N ALA A 260 -13.48 12.88 -0.55
CA ALA A 260 -14.21 14.14 -0.73
C ALA A 260 -13.67 14.92 -1.92
N ILE A 261 -14.58 15.62 -2.60
CA ILE A 261 -14.26 16.70 -3.54
C ILE A 261 -14.38 18.03 -2.80
N ARG A 262 -13.64 19.05 -3.25
CA ARG A 262 -13.52 20.37 -2.59
C ARG A 262 -13.12 20.23 -1.11
N PHE A 263 -12.24 19.31 -0.82
CA PHE A 263 -11.83 19.00 0.56
C PHE A 263 -11.34 20.24 1.29
N ARG A 264 -11.92 20.54 2.46
CA ARG A 264 -11.68 21.75 3.28
C ARG A 264 -11.99 23.07 2.57
N GLN A 265 -12.90 23.06 1.61
CA GLN A 265 -13.36 24.23 0.87
C GLN A 265 -14.89 24.37 0.97
N PRO A 266 -15.45 25.55 0.67
CA PRO A 266 -16.91 25.71 0.55
C PRO A 266 -17.47 24.73 -0.49
N GLY A 267 -18.52 23.99 -0.10
CA GLY A 267 -19.13 22.96 -0.96
C GLY A 267 -18.42 21.61 -0.90
N GLU A 268 -17.65 21.33 0.15
CA GLU A 268 -17.10 20.00 0.44
C GLU A 268 -18.19 18.94 0.35
N THR A 269 -17.92 17.89 -0.42
CA THR A 269 -18.87 16.79 -0.61
C THR A 269 -18.17 15.44 -0.45
N TRP A 270 -18.67 14.62 0.46
CA TRP A 270 -18.18 13.28 0.74
C TRP A 270 -18.86 12.25 -0.16
N LEU A 271 -18.08 11.45 -0.85
CA LEU A 271 -18.54 10.51 -1.87
C LEU A 271 -18.65 9.11 -1.28
N SER A 272 -19.79 8.45 -1.45
CA SER A 272 -19.98 7.05 -1.00
C SER A 272 -19.67 6.05 -2.10
N GLU A 273 -19.96 6.40 -3.34
CA GLU A 273 -19.68 5.59 -4.53
C GLU A 273 -19.11 6.48 -5.63
N LEU A 274 -18.27 5.89 -6.47
CA LEU A 274 -17.72 6.49 -7.68
C LEU A 274 -17.63 5.42 -8.76
N THR A 275 -18.00 5.76 -9.99
CA THR A 275 -17.52 5.00 -11.15
C THR A 275 -16.12 5.43 -11.53
N PRO A 276 -15.34 4.58 -12.22
CA PRO A 276 -14.05 4.98 -12.78
C PRO A 276 -14.12 6.27 -13.62
N GLU A 277 -15.17 6.44 -14.41
CA GLU A 277 -15.37 7.63 -15.27
C GLU A 277 -15.58 8.90 -14.43
N GLU A 278 -16.41 8.84 -13.39
CA GLU A 278 -16.62 9.96 -12.47
C GLU A 278 -15.33 10.33 -11.75
N ALA A 279 -14.58 9.32 -11.29
CA ALA A 279 -13.30 9.52 -10.63
C ALA A 279 -12.29 10.22 -11.56
N GLU A 280 -12.21 9.83 -12.83
CA GLU A 280 -11.33 10.47 -13.83
C GLU A 280 -11.70 11.95 -14.08
N VAL A 281 -12.98 12.29 -14.09
CA VAL A 281 -13.43 13.69 -14.18
C VAL A 281 -12.91 14.50 -12.99
N TYR A 282 -13.01 13.98 -11.77
CA TYR A 282 -12.51 14.66 -10.58
C TYR A 282 -10.96 14.70 -10.52
N ILE A 283 -10.27 13.63 -11.00
CA ILE A 283 -8.81 13.63 -11.15
C ILE A 283 -8.37 14.75 -12.10
N ALA A 284 -9.00 14.85 -13.29
CA ALA A 284 -8.68 15.86 -14.27
C ALA A 284 -8.98 17.29 -13.78
N ALA A 285 -9.98 17.45 -12.91
CA ALA A 285 -10.31 18.72 -12.26
C ALA A 285 -9.36 19.10 -11.10
N GLY A 286 -8.44 18.19 -10.70
CA GLY A 286 -7.48 18.43 -9.60
C GLY A 286 -8.12 18.40 -8.22
N GLU A 287 -9.23 17.71 -8.03
CA GLU A 287 -9.96 17.64 -6.76
C GLU A 287 -9.20 16.88 -5.66
N PHE A 288 -8.24 16.03 -6.03
CA PHE A 288 -7.52 15.18 -5.09
C PHE A 288 -6.07 15.61 -4.86
N GLY A 289 -5.65 15.70 -3.61
CA GLY A 289 -4.28 16.06 -3.26
C GLY A 289 -3.24 15.08 -3.82
N ALA A 290 -2.29 15.59 -4.63
CA ALA A 290 -1.31 14.82 -5.39
C ALA A 290 -0.46 13.85 -4.54
N GLY A 291 -0.06 14.24 -3.32
CA GLY A 291 0.75 13.40 -2.42
C GLY A 291 -0.07 12.56 -1.44
N SER A 292 -1.40 12.55 -1.53
CA SER A 292 -2.25 11.93 -0.50
C SER A 292 -3.43 11.13 -1.07
N MET A 293 -4.48 11.78 -1.55
CA MET A 293 -5.70 11.12 -2.02
C MET A 293 -5.62 10.68 -3.48
N LEU A 294 -4.95 11.44 -4.33
CA LEU A 294 -4.85 11.16 -5.76
C LEU A 294 -4.33 9.74 -6.06
N PRO A 295 -3.17 9.30 -5.55
CA PRO A 295 -2.68 7.95 -5.85
C PRO A 295 -3.62 6.84 -5.36
N LYS A 296 -4.41 7.08 -4.31
CA LYS A 296 -5.41 6.12 -3.81
C LYS A 296 -6.58 5.96 -4.78
N VAL A 297 -7.10 7.08 -5.26
CA VAL A 297 -8.21 7.07 -6.23
C VAL A 297 -7.75 6.47 -7.55
N GLU A 298 -6.56 6.82 -8.04
CA GLU A 298 -5.99 6.24 -9.27
C GLU A 298 -5.77 4.73 -9.15
N ALA A 299 -5.20 4.24 -8.04
CA ALA A 299 -5.02 2.81 -7.79
C ALA A 299 -6.37 2.09 -7.70
N ALA A 300 -7.36 2.70 -7.03
CA ALA A 300 -8.70 2.16 -6.90
C ALA A 300 -9.42 2.05 -8.26
N VAL A 301 -9.30 3.07 -9.12
CA VAL A 301 -9.84 3.08 -10.49
C VAL A 301 -9.19 1.99 -11.34
N ARG A 302 -7.85 1.86 -11.33
CA ARG A 302 -7.13 0.82 -12.07
C ARG A 302 -7.61 -0.57 -11.67
N PHE A 303 -7.70 -0.83 -10.36
CA PHE A 303 -8.16 -2.12 -9.86
C PHE A 303 -9.61 -2.40 -10.26
N ALA A 304 -10.53 -1.43 -10.14
CA ALA A 304 -11.93 -1.61 -10.52
C ALA A 304 -12.09 -1.99 -12.00
N ARG A 305 -11.25 -1.41 -12.89
CA ARG A 305 -11.23 -1.69 -14.34
C ARG A 305 -10.50 -2.97 -14.74
N SER A 306 -9.68 -3.51 -13.87
CA SER A 306 -8.80 -4.65 -14.24
C SER A 306 -9.55 -5.95 -14.52
N ALA A 307 -10.78 -6.13 -13.98
CA ALA A 307 -11.69 -7.19 -14.36
C ALA A 307 -13.14 -6.92 -13.93
N PRO A 308 -14.13 -7.49 -14.61
CA PRO A 308 -15.54 -7.33 -14.25
C PRO A 308 -15.83 -7.81 -12.82
N GLY A 309 -16.61 -7.02 -12.08
CA GLY A 309 -17.02 -7.31 -10.71
C GLY A 309 -16.01 -6.98 -9.64
N ARG A 310 -14.80 -6.50 -9.96
CA ARG A 310 -13.84 -5.97 -9.02
C ARG A 310 -14.32 -4.63 -8.45
N ALA A 311 -14.02 -4.40 -7.18
CA ALA A 311 -14.30 -3.12 -6.52
C ALA A 311 -13.12 -2.72 -5.63
N ALA A 312 -12.91 -1.44 -5.48
CA ALA A 312 -12.03 -0.89 -4.46
C ALA A 312 -12.83 -0.15 -3.40
N LEU A 313 -12.34 -0.15 -2.17
CA LEU A 313 -12.90 0.58 -1.04
C LEU A 313 -11.83 1.48 -0.43
N ILE A 314 -12.09 2.77 -0.35
CA ILE A 314 -11.26 3.74 0.36
C ILE A 314 -11.98 4.12 1.64
N THR A 315 -11.36 3.87 2.80
CA THR A 315 -11.95 4.18 4.11
C THR A 315 -10.90 4.29 5.21
N GLU A 316 -11.30 4.68 6.40
CA GLU A 316 -10.44 4.65 7.59
C GLU A 316 -10.37 3.24 8.19
N LEU A 317 -9.30 2.96 8.95
CA LEU A 317 -9.01 1.63 9.49
C LEU A 317 -10.19 1.05 10.27
N GLN A 318 -10.76 1.80 11.22
CA GLN A 318 -11.82 1.33 12.11
C GLN A 318 -13.16 1.10 11.40
N LYS A 319 -13.29 1.59 10.18
CA LYS A 319 -14.50 1.48 9.35
C LYS A 319 -14.40 0.41 8.25
N ALA A 320 -13.29 -0.31 8.16
CA ALA A 320 -13.06 -1.29 7.09
C ALA A 320 -14.20 -2.33 6.99
N ARG A 321 -14.63 -2.90 8.12
CA ARG A 321 -15.72 -3.89 8.17
C ARG A 321 -17.07 -3.30 7.73
N ALA A 322 -17.43 -2.13 8.25
CA ALA A 322 -18.64 -1.41 7.85
C ALA A 322 -18.60 -1.00 6.37
N GLY A 323 -17.42 -0.62 5.86
CA GLY A 323 -17.21 -0.31 4.44
C GLY A 323 -17.41 -1.53 3.53
N ILE A 324 -16.95 -2.72 3.94
CA ILE A 324 -17.23 -3.97 3.20
C ILE A 324 -18.72 -4.25 3.16
N ALA A 325 -19.44 -4.02 4.27
CA ALA A 325 -20.89 -4.16 4.34
C ALA A 325 -21.65 -3.12 3.49
N GLY A 326 -20.96 -2.07 3.00
CA GLY A 326 -21.58 -0.99 2.21
C GLY A 326 -22.21 0.11 3.06
N GLU A 327 -21.92 0.15 4.35
CA GLU A 327 -22.49 1.13 5.29
C GLU A 327 -21.73 2.47 5.28
N THR A 328 -20.44 2.44 4.88
CA THR A 328 -19.56 3.61 4.83
C THR A 328 -18.40 3.42 3.87
N GLY A 329 -17.47 4.42 3.83
CA GLY A 329 -16.36 4.45 2.88
C GLY A 329 -16.76 4.95 1.50
N THR A 330 -15.78 5.04 0.60
CA THR A 330 -16.02 5.30 -0.83
C THR A 330 -15.73 4.03 -1.60
N ARG A 331 -16.74 3.49 -2.26
CA ARG A 331 -16.62 2.32 -3.13
C ARG A 331 -16.41 2.77 -4.57
N ILE A 332 -15.38 2.24 -5.21
CA ILE A 332 -15.09 2.49 -6.63
C ILE A 332 -15.29 1.19 -7.37
N ARG A 333 -16.19 1.18 -8.37
CA ARG A 333 -16.53 0.01 -9.16
C ARG A 333 -17.15 0.42 -10.50
N GLU A 334 -17.07 -0.45 -11.49
CA GLU A 334 -17.86 -0.33 -12.72
C GLU A 334 -19.37 -0.30 -12.42
N ALA A 335 -20.15 0.39 -13.24
CA ALA A 335 -21.59 0.60 -13.10
C ALA A 335 -22.42 -0.69 -13.22
#